data_33308c1ca548cda6db2c8d98c9f5412d
#
_entry.id   33308c1ca548cda6db2c8d98c9f5412d
#
_cell.length_a   1.000
_cell.length_b   1.000
_cell.length_c   1.000
_cell.angle_alpha   90.00
_cell.angle_beta   90.00
_cell.angle_gamma   90.00
#
_symmetry.space_group_name_H-M   'P 1'
#
loop_
_entity.id
_entity.type
_entity.pdbx_description
1 polymer ?
#
loop_
_entity_poly.entity_id
_entity_poly.type
_entity_poly.pdbx_seq_one_letter_code
_entity_poly.pdbx_strand_id
1 'polypeptide(L)'
;MNLEIIQLLDKVLKSRGQSLKKSNEYMWWSPFTQHHKPKLQVNIQTGKWHCWVSNQGGHNLYQLFKKVGAGYSDFKELKKLLGDVSYYKKDNDTTTDDVRLPQEYKSLSDPFDTSIIKEHAIRFLRKRGITKEDITRYNLGYCSEGKYNNRIIITILDSDGKLN
;
A
#
# COMPACT_ATOMS: atom_id res chain seq x y z
N MET A 1 4.39 -15.26 -20.75
CA MET A 1 3.46 -15.03 -19.62
C MET A 1 3.20 -13.53 -19.34
N ASN A 2 4.20 -12.70 -19.06
CA ASN A 2 3.95 -11.27 -18.76
C ASN A 2 3.34 -10.48 -19.93
N LEU A 3 3.75 -10.74 -21.18
CA LEU A 3 3.23 -10.04 -22.37
C LEU A 3 1.76 -10.36 -22.64
N GLU A 4 1.37 -11.60 -22.46
CA GLU A 4 -0.02 -12.06 -22.67
C GLU A 4 -0.97 -11.45 -21.63
N ILE A 5 -0.52 -11.32 -20.37
CA ILE A 5 -1.28 -10.64 -19.32
C ILE A 5 -1.46 -9.14 -19.65
N ILE A 6 -0.42 -8.49 -20.16
CA ILE A 6 -0.49 -7.08 -20.58
C ILE A 6 -1.50 -6.91 -21.71
N GLN A 7 -1.43 -7.77 -22.74
CA GLN A 7 -2.36 -7.73 -23.87
C GLN A 7 -3.83 -7.95 -23.43
N LEU A 8 -4.05 -8.89 -22.51
CA LEU A 8 -5.38 -9.12 -21.96
C LEU A 8 -5.88 -7.91 -21.14
N LEU A 9 -5.00 -7.29 -20.33
CA LEU A 9 -5.33 -6.06 -19.62
C LEU A 9 -5.61 -4.90 -20.57
N ASP A 10 -4.82 -4.73 -21.64
CA ASP A 10 -5.04 -3.70 -22.65
C ASP A 10 -6.42 -3.84 -23.30
N LYS A 11 -6.81 -5.08 -23.61
CA LYS A 11 -8.13 -5.42 -24.18
C LYS A 11 -9.25 -5.08 -23.19
N VAL A 12 -9.17 -5.55 -21.96
CA VAL A 12 -10.22 -5.38 -20.93
C VAL A 12 -10.36 -3.94 -20.49
N LEU A 13 -9.23 -3.24 -20.31
CA LEU A 13 -9.20 -1.83 -19.88
C LEU A 13 -9.36 -0.85 -21.05
N LYS A 14 -9.44 -1.35 -22.29
CA LYS A 14 -9.57 -0.55 -23.54
C LYS A 14 -8.54 0.57 -23.63
N SER A 15 -7.34 0.32 -23.10
CA SER A 15 -6.25 1.28 -23.10
C SER A 15 -4.90 0.55 -23.03
N ARG A 16 -3.84 1.17 -23.51
CA ARG A 16 -2.49 0.60 -23.51
C ARG A 16 -1.80 0.82 -22.17
N GLY A 17 -1.24 -0.27 -21.62
CA GLY A 17 -0.40 -0.21 -20.45
C GLY A 17 0.94 0.45 -20.71
N GLN A 18 1.34 1.36 -19.83
CA GLN A 18 2.63 2.06 -19.83
C GLN A 18 3.51 1.46 -18.74
N SER A 19 4.65 0.88 -19.13
CA SER A 19 5.61 0.33 -18.14
C SER A 19 6.21 1.44 -17.30
N LEU A 20 6.24 1.22 -15.99
CA LEU A 20 7.06 2.02 -15.08
C LEU A 20 8.48 1.47 -15.08
N LYS A 21 9.47 2.37 -15.30
CA LYS A 21 10.88 1.98 -15.45
C LYS A 21 11.33 1.08 -14.30
N LYS A 22 11.94 -0.08 -14.67
CA LYS A 22 12.58 -1.06 -13.77
C LYS A 22 11.67 -1.82 -12.79
N SER A 23 10.37 -1.94 -13.06
CA SER A 23 9.47 -2.69 -12.20
C SER A 23 8.48 -3.53 -13.02
N ASN A 24 7.84 -4.51 -12.39
CA ASN A 24 6.71 -5.23 -12.95
C ASN A 24 5.41 -4.42 -12.87
N GLU A 25 5.52 -3.10 -12.66
CA GLU A 25 4.41 -2.18 -12.52
C GLU A 25 4.09 -1.53 -13.86
N TYR A 26 2.81 -1.48 -14.18
CA TYR A 26 2.28 -0.84 -15.37
C TYR A 26 1.15 0.10 -14.99
N MET A 27 0.97 1.15 -15.79
CA MET A 27 -0.08 2.14 -15.61
C MET A 27 -1.05 2.10 -16.78
N TRP A 28 -2.34 2.05 -16.49
CA TRP A 28 -3.45 2.19 -17.44
C TRP A 28 -4.31 3.42 -17.12
N TRP A 29 -5.11 3.83 -18.08
CA TRP A 29 -6.19 4.77 -17.84
C TRP A 29 -7.19 4.15 -16.86
N SER A 30 -7.71 4.98 -15.93
CA SER A 30 -8.70 4.50 -14.96
C SER A 30 -10.01 4.13 -15.67
N PRO A 31 -10.53 2.90 -15.49
CA PRO A 31 -11.85 2.53 -16.00
C PRO A 31 -12.98 3.07 -15.09
N PHE A 32 -12.65 3.61 -13.94
CA PHE A 32 -13.62 4.04 -12.92
C PHE A 32 -13.92 5.54 -12.96
N THR A 33 -12.98 6.34 -13.45
CA THR A 33 -13.08 7.80 -13.48
C THR A 33 -12.29 8.35 -14.67
N GLN A 34 -12.81 9.42 -15.29
CA GLN A 34 -12.05 10.14 -16.30
C GLN A 34 -10.92 10.94 -15.64
N HIS A 35 -9.73 10.86 -16.21
CA HIS A 35 -8.57 11.63 -15.77
C HIS A 35 -7.64 11.88 -16.96
N HIS A 36 -6.88 12.98 -16.93
CA HIS A 36 -5.97 13.40 -18.00
C HIS A 36 -4.63 12.63 -18.03
N LYS A 37 -4.42 11.68 -17.14
CA LYS A 37 -3.23 10.80 -17.08
C LYS A 37 -3.63 9.39 -16.64
N PRO A 38 -2.86 8.35 -17.02
CA PRO A 38 -3.05 7.00 -16.48
C PRO A 38 -2.93 6.99 -14.96
N LYS A 39 -3.88 6.35 -14.28
CA LYS A 39 -3.96 6.34 -12.81
C LYS A 39 -4.30 4.97 -12.21
N LEU A 40 -4.55 3.96 -13.05
CA LEU A 40 -4.68 2.59 -12.61
C LEU A 40 -3.31 1.91 -12.69
N GLN A 41 -2.71 1.62 -11.57
CA GLN A 41 -1.45 0.89 -11.43
C GLN A 41 -1.73 -0.59 -11.21
N VAL A 42 -1.04 -1.45 -11.92
CA VAL A 42 -1.15 -2.90 -11.80
C VAL A 42 0.24 -3.51 -11.77
N ASN A 43 0.49 -4.36 -10.81
CA ASN A 43 1.65 -5.22 -10.76
C ASN A 43 1.33 -6.53 -11.49
N ILE A 44 1.97 -6.75 -12.65
CA ILE A 44 1.68 -7.91 -13.51
C ILE A 44 2.21 -9.23 -12.96
N GLN A 45 3.11 -9.20 -11.98
CA GLN A 45 3.65 -10.39 -11.34
C GLN A 45 2.77 -10.85 -10.19
N THR A 46 2.32 -9.93 -9.33
CA THR A 46 1.52 -10.24 -8.14
C THR A 46 0.02 -10.12 -8.38
N GLY A 47 -0.39 -9.44 -9.46
CA GLY A 47 -1.79 -9.15 -9.75
C GLY A 47 -2.40 -8.05 -8.86
N LYS A 48 -1.65 -7.47 -7.94
CA LYS A 48 -2.11 -6.34 -7.11
C LYS A 48 -2.33 -5.11 -7.98
N TRP A 49 -3.37 -4.35 -7.67
CA TRP A 49 -3.69 -3.14 -8.41
C TRP A 49 -4.26 -2.04 -7.53
N HIS A 50 -4.07 -0.80 -7.94
CA HIS A 50 -4.61 0.37 -7.27
C HIS A 50 -4.91 1.50 -8.27
N CYS A 51 -6.06 2.13 -8.12
CA CYS A 51 -6.44 3.32 -8.88
C CYS A 51 -6.29 4.56 -7.99
N TRP A 52 -5.31 5.40 -8.29
CA TRP A 52 -4.94 6.58 -7.51
C TRP A 52 -5.96 7.73 -7.51
N VAL A 53 -6.94 7.69 -8.41
CA VAL A 53 -7.99 8.72 -8.49
C VAL A 53 -9.25 8.28 -7.76
N SER A 54 -9.69 7.05 -7.99
CA SER A 54 -10.91 6.53 -7.36
C SER A 54 -10.66 5.89 -5.99
N ASN A 55 -9.39 5.80 -5.57
CA ASN A 55 -8.93 5.12 -4.36
C ASN A 55 -9.44 3.68 -4.24
N GLN A 56 -9.62 3.00 -5.38
CA GLN A 56 -10.02 1.61 -5.43
C GLN A 56 -8.80 0.73 -5.67
N GLY A 57 -8.75 -0.41 -5.02
CA GLY A 57 -7.66 -1.34 -5.17
C GLY A 57 -8.09 -2.80 -4.96
N GLY A 58 -7.17 -3.71 -5.21
CA GLY A 58 -7.40 -5.13 -5.00
C GLY A 58 -6.11 -5.94 -5.05
N HIS A 59 -6.20 -7.16 -4.55
CA HIS A 59 -5.03 -8.03 -4.36
C HIS A 59 -4.79 -8.98 -5.54
N ASN A 60 -5.72 -9.05 -6.52
CA ASN A 60 -5.59 -9.91 -7.68
C ASN A 60 -6.36 -9.38 -8.90
N LEU A 61 -6.00 -9.85 -10.10
CA LEU A 61 -6.63 -9.44 -11.35
C LEU A 61 -8.09 -9.87 -11.49
N TYR A 62 -8.52 -10.95 -10.86
CA TYR A 62 -9.92 -11.37 -10.88
C TYR A 62 -10.84 -10.33 -10.26
N GLN A 63 -10.39 -9.67 -9.16
CA GLN A 63 -11.13 -8.56 -8.55
C GLN A 63 -11.20 -7.35 -9.48
N LEU A 64 -10.11 -7.02 -10.20
CA LEU A 64 -10.11 -5.96 -11.19
C LEU A 64 -11.11 -6.27 -12.32
N PHE A 65 -11.03 -7.47 -12.91
CA PHE A 65 -11.90 -7.91 -13.99
C PHE A 65 -13.38 -7.87 -13.58
N LYS A 66 -13.70 -8.30 -12.36
CA LYS A 66 -15.06 -8.21 -11.82
C LYS A 66 -15.53 -6.75 -11.70
N LYS A 67 -14.67 -5.86 -11.23
CA LYS A 67 -15.00 -4.44 -11.05
C LYS A 67 -15.20 -3.70 -12.37
N VAL A 68 -14.45 -4.04 -13.41
CA VAL A 68 -14.58 -3.41 -14.73
C VAL A 68 -15.66 -4.06 -15.60
N GLY A 69 -16.33 -5.12 -15.11
CA GLY A 69 -17.37 -5.82 -15.86
C GLY A 69 -16.83 -6.63 -17.03
N ALA A 70 -15.66 -7.24 -16.89
CA ALA A 70 -15.08 -8.10 -17.93
C ALA A 70 -16.00 -9.27 -18.28
N GLY A 71 -15.99 -9.69 -19.55
CA GLY A 71 -16.83 -10.78 -20.04
C GLY A 71 -16.33 -12.16 -19.62
N TYR A 72 -17.19 -13.17 -19.76
CA TYR A 72 -16.84 -14.56 -19.44
C TYR A 72 -15.60 -15.06 -20.20
N SER A 73 -15.44 -14.68 -21.48
CA SER A 73 -14.27 -15.01 -22.28
C SER A 73 -12.97 -14.48 -21.71
N ASP A 74 -13.00 -13.25 -21.14
CA ASP A 74 -11.83 -12.60 -20.56
C ASP A 74 -11.42 -13.29 -19.25
N PHE A 75 -12.40 -13.71 -18.44
CA PHE A 75 -12.14 -14.52 -17.25
C PHE A 75 -11.56 -15.90 -17.59
N LYS A 76 -12.03 -16.53 -18.66
CA LYS A 76 -11.50 -17.83 -19.15
C LYS A 76 -10.05 -17.67 -19.60
N GLU A 77 -9.74 -16.60 -20.31
CA GLU A 77 -8.38 -16.27 -20.76
C GLU A 77 -7.47 -15.97 -19.56
N LEU A 78 -7.93 -15.16 -18.61
CA LEU A 78 -7.22 -14.87 -17.38
C LEU A 78 -6.89 -16.15 -16.58
N LYS A 79 -7.87 -17.05 -16.45
CA LYS A 79 -7.68 -18.35 -15.80
C LYS A 79 -6.64 -19.22 -16.51
N LYS A 80 -6.62 -19.22 -17.83
CA LYS A 80 -5.60 -19.94 -18.61
C LYS A 80 -4.19 -19.40 -18.37
N LEU A 81 -4.04 -18.08 -18.23
CA LEU A 81 -2.73 -17.43 -18.03
C LEU A 81 -2.22 -17.53 -16.61
N LEU A 82 -3.09 -17.46 -15.62
CA LEU A 82 -2.73 -17.38 -14.20
C LEU A 82 -2.97 -18.69 -13.41
N GLY A 83 -3.67 -19.67 -14.01
CA GLY A 83 -4.13 -20.85 -13.30
C GLY A 83 -5.40 -20.59 -12.47
N ASP A 84 -5.78 -21.54 -11.62
CA ASP A 84 -6.95 -21.40 -10.78
C ASP A 84 -6.75 -20.38 -9.65
N VAL A 85 -7.83 -19.72 -9.22
CA VAL A 85 -7.83 -18.68 -8.15
C VAL A 85 -7.21 -19.17 -6.84
N SER A 86 -7.13 -20.49 -6.65
CA SER A 86 -6.46 -21.12 -5.49
C SER A 86 -4.96 -20.80 -5.37
N TYR A 87 -4.31 -20.37 -6.47
CA TYR A 87 -2.91 -19.95 -6.43
C TYR A 87 -2.69 -18.56 -5.83
N TYR A 88 -3.70 -17.72 -5.82
CA TYR A 88 -3.68 -16.54 -4.98
C TYR A 88 -4.12 -16.95 -3.57
N LYS A 89 -3.28 -17.72 -2.86
CA LYS A 89 -3.36 -17.71 -1.40
C LYS A 89 -3.57 -16.25 -1.04
N LYS A 90 -4.72 -15.93 -0.39
CA LYS A 90 -4.76 -14.80 0.50
C LYS A 90 -3.42 -14.83 1.23
N ASP A 91 -2.56 -13.86 0.99
CA ASP A 91 -1.73 -13.37 2.06
C ASP A 91 -2.74 -12.80 3.09
N ASN A 92 -3.48 -13.72 3.73
CA ASN A 92 -3.90 -13.57 5.08
C ASN A 92 -2.61 -13.73 5.89
N ASP A 93 -1.69 -12.80 5.69
CA ASP A 93 -0.87 -12.33 6.77
C ASP A 93 -1.74 -11.47 7.72
N THR A 94 -2.86 -12.04 8.11
CA THR A 94 -3.27 -12.04 9.49
C THR A 94 -2.56 -13.21 10.14
N THR A 95 -1.23 -13.27 10.07
CA THR A 95 -0.50 -13.61 11.24
C THR A 95 -0.93 -12.55 12.22
N THR A 96 -1.63 -12.94 13.26
CA THR A 96 -1.66 -12.26 14.53
C THR A 96 -0.22 -12.32 15.08
N ASP A 97 0.76 -11.85 14.28
CA ASP A 97 2.06 -11.49 14.80
C ASP A 97 1.73 -10.35 15.73
N ASP A 98 1.95 -10.58 17.02
CA ASP A 98 1.86 -9.53 18.04
C ASP A 98 2.61 -8.32 17.48
N VAL A 99 1.88 -7.32 17.01
CA VAL A 99 2.48 -6.11 16.50
C VAL A 99 3.29 -5.51 17.62
N ARG A 100 4.60 -5.38 17.42
CA ARG A 100 5.53 -4.84 18.42
C ARG A 100 6.16 -3.57 17.90
N LEU A 101 6.42 -2.67 18.81
CA LEU A 101 7.23 -1.50 18.47
C LEU A 101 8.63 -1.94 18.02
N PRO A 102 9.23 -1.22 17.07
CA PRO A 102 10.64 -1.44 16.70
C PRO A 102 11.53 -1.39 17.94
N GLN A 103 12.58 -2.20 17.99
CA GLN A 103 13.52 -2.17 19.11
C GLN A 103 14.18 -0.80 19.29
N GLU A 104 14.35 -0.07 18.18
CA GLU A 104 14.95 1.26 18.13
C GLU A 104 13.94 2.39 18.41
N TYR A 105 12.71 2.05 18.77
CA TYR A 105 11.68 3.03 19.09
C TYR A 105 12.05 3.85 20.35
N LYS A 106 11.98 5.17 20.20
CA LYS A 106 12.13 6.14 21.30
C LYS A 106 10.90 7.03 21.36
N SER A 107 10.33 7.20 22.54
CA SER A 107 9.18 8.08 22.71
C SER A 107 9.59 9.56 22.57
N LEU A 108 8.79 10.32 21.83
CA LEU A 108 8.97 11.78 21.74
C LEU A 108 8.59 12.49 23.04
N SER A 109 7.87 11.83 23.94
CA SER A 109 7.48 12.34 25.27
C SER A 109 8.55 12.11 26.34
N ASP A 110 9.62 11.34 26.04
CA ASP A 110 10.68 11.08 27.00
C ASP A 110 11.41 12.39 27.38
N PRO A 111 11.36 12.86 28.64
CA PRO A 111 11.99 14.11 29.05
C PRO A 111 13.54 14.04 29.08
N PHE A 112 14.10 12.84 29.14
CA PHE A 112 15.55 12.64 29.27
C PHE A 112 16.26 12.53 27.92
N ASP A 113 15.51 12.31 26.82
CA ASP A 113 16.07 12.30 25.49
C ASP A 113 16.25 13.73 24.95
N THR A 114 17.49 14.17 24.85
CA THR A 114 17.90 15.50 24.36
C THR A 114 18.50 15.42 22.93
N SER A 115 18.25 14.35 22.19
CA SER A 115 18.85 14.15 20.88
C SER A 115 18.34 15.16 19.84
N ILE A 116 19.23 15.56 18.94
CA ILE A 116 18.91 16.45 17.80
C ILE A 116 17.82 15.83 16.90
N ILE A 117 17.82 14.50 16.78
CA ILE A 117 16.83 13.78 15.97
C ILE A 117 15.43 13.94 16.55
N LYS A 118 15.30 13.85 17.88
CA LYS A 118 14.04 14.14 18.59
C LYS A 118 13.56 15.56 18.33
N GLU A 119 14.45 16.55 18.45
CA GLU A 119 14.09 17.95 18.18
C GLU A 119 13.61 18.16 16.74
N HIS A 120 14.27 17.53 15.78
CA HIS A 120 13.85 17.56 14.37
C HIS A 120 12.47 16.92 14.18
N ALA A 121 12.21 15.77 14.80
CA ALA A 121 10.93 15.09 14.74
C ALA A 121 9.80 15.96 15.35
N ILE A 122 10.02 16.56 16.51
CA ILE A 122 9.05 17.46 17.14
C ILE A 122 8.80 18.70 16.26
N ARG A 123 9.84 19.31 15.70
CA ARG A 123 9.70 20.45 14.79
C ARG A 123 8.92 20.10 13.52
N PHE A 124 9.15 18.92 12.98
CA PHE A 124 8.42 18.42 11.83
C PHE A 124 6.93 18.22 12.14
N LEU A 125 6.60 17.65 13.30
CA LEU A 125 5.22 17.44 13.75
C LEU A 125 4.50 18.78 14.01
N ARG A 126 5.15 19.71 14.70
CA ARG A 126 4.60 21.06 14.95
C ARG A 126 4.26 21.82 13.67
N LYS A 127 5.08 21.73 12.64
CA LYS A 127 4.79 22.34 11.32
C LYS A 127 3.51 21.75 10.67
N ARG A 128 3.03 20.61 11.14
CA ARG A 128 1.81 19.93 10.68
C ARG A 128 0.63 20.08 11.64
N GLY A 129 0.78 20.95 12.66
CA GLY A 129 -0.28 21.21 13.63
C GLY A 129 -0.39 20.19 14.75
N ILE A 130 0.54 19.23 14.85
CA ILE A 130 0.57 18.25 15.95
C ILE A 130 1.11 18.91 17.19
N THR A 131 0.33 18.88 18.27
CA THR A 131 0.65 19.50 19.55
C THR A 131 1.47 18.58 20.45
N LYS A 132 1.92 19.10 21.59
CA LYS A 132 2.59 18.30 22.62
C LYS A 132 1.64 17.29 23.26
N GLU A 133 0.41 17.69 23.42
CA GLU A 133 -0.69 16.88 23.95
C GLU A 133 -0.99 15.71 23.03
N ASP A 134 -0.98 15.93 21.72
CA ASP A 134 -1.16 14.88 20.72
C ASP A 134 0.00 13.88 20.73
N ILE A 135 1.25 14.37 20.85
CA ILE A 135 2.44 13.51 20.96
C ILE A 135 2.30 12.54 22.13
N THR A 136 1.85 13.05 23.29
CA THR A 136 1.65 12.23 24.48
C THR A 136 0.45 11.31 24.36
N ARG A 137 -0.70 11.85 23.90
CA ARG A 137 -1.95 11.10 23.76
C ARG A 137 -1.82 9.88 22.85
N TYR A 138 -1.14 10.05 21.72
CA TYR A 138 -0.96 9.00 20.71
C TYR A 138 0.37 8.26 20.84
N ASN A 139 1.11 8.49 21.93
CA ASN A 139 2.42 7.89 22.18
C ASN A 139 3.31 7.91 20.94
N LEU A 140 3.48 9.11 20.35
CA LEU A 140 4.31 9.27 19.17
C LEU A 140 5.78 9.08 19.53
N GLY A 141 6.48 8.38 18.66
CA GLY A 141 7.90 8.13 18.81
C GLY A 141 8.68 8.29 17.51
N TYR A 142 9.93 7.95 17.54
CA TYR A 142 10.81 7.96 16.38
C TYR A 142 11.85 6.85 16.49
N CYS A 143 12.46 6.52 15.35
CA CYS A 143 13.64 5.65 15.30
C CYS A 143 14.81 6.42 14.72
N SER A 144 15.98 6.33 15.40
CA SER A 144 17.22 6.98 14.97
C SER A 144 18.16 6.05 14.20
N GLU A 145 17.81 4.77 14.11
CA GLU A 145 18.62 3.72 13.47
C GLU A 145 17.74 2.57 12.96
N GLY A 146 18.35 1.55 12.40
CA GLY A 146 17.69 0.34 11.94
C GLY A 146 16.79 0.53 10.70
N LYS A 147 15.86 -0.38 10.52
CA LYS A 147 14.93 -0.41 9.37
C LYS A 147 14.07 0.85 9.28
N TYR A 148 13.73 1.44 10.41
CA TYR A 148 12.85 2.59 10.51
C TYR A 148 13.62 3.90 10.80
N ASN A 149 14.92 3.93 10.49
CA ASN A 149 15.76 5.11 10.67
C ASN A 149 15.11 6.38 10.07
N ASN A 150 15.14 7.48 10.81
CA ASN A 150 14.54 8.77 10.47
C ASN A 150 13.02 8.70 10.21
N ARG A 151 12.30 7.77 10.85
CA ARG A 151 10.84 7.67 10.77
C ARG A 151 10.21 8.10 12.08
N ILE A 152 9.07 8.79 11.97
CA ILE A 152 8.15 8.99 13.07
C ILE A 152 7.24 7.78 13.13
N ILE A 153 7.09 7.21 14.31
CA ILE A 153 6.24 6.06 14.59
C ILE A 153 4.99 6.56 15.30
N ILE A 154 3.84 6.21 14.74
CA ILE A 154 2.53 6.49 15.34
C ILE A 154 1.97 5.15 15.83
N THR A 155 1.73 5.05 17.13
CA THR A 155 1.14 3.85 17.71
C THR A 155 -0.38 3.87 17.51
N ILE A 156 -0.93 2.80 16.97
CA ILE A 156 -2.37 2.59 16.88
C ILE A 156 -2.69 1.44 17.82
N LEU A 157 -3.60 1.69 18.76
CA LEU A 157 -4.06 0.68 19.70
C LEU A 157 -5.47 0.25 19.32
N ASP A 158 -5.79 -1.01 19.51
CA ASP A 158 -7.15 -1.53 19.42
C ASP A 158 -7.97 -1.16 20.68
N SER A 159 -9.23 -1.63 20.74
CA SER A 159 -10.13 -1.39 21.89
C SER A 159 -9.60 -1.97 23.19
N ASP A 160 -8.73 -2.98 23.13
CA ASP A 160 -8.15 -3.68 24.27
C ASP A 160 -6.79 -3.11 24.67
N GLY A 161 -6.35 -2.04 24.00
CA GLY A 161 -5.08 -1.36 24.27
C GLY A 161 -3.85 -2.08 23.71
N LYS A 162 -4.03 -3.05 22.81
CA LYS A 162 -2.93 -3.72 22.10
C LYS A 162 -2.54 -2.96 20.84
N LEU A 163 -1.28 -3.05 20.47
CA LEU A 163 -0.80 -2.51 19.19
C LEU A 163 -1.47 -3.23 18.01
N ASN A 164 -1.95 -2.44 17.06
CA ASN A 164 -2.66 -2.92 15.87
C ASN A 164 -1.86 -2.57 14.60
#